data_26ddd85b7e362eacf7f765a3aa3bfef1
#
_entry.id   26ddd85b7e362eacf7f765a3aa3bfef1
#
_cell.length_a   1.000
_cell.length_b   1.000
_cell.length_c   1.000
_cell.angle_alpha   90.00
_cell.angle_beta   90.00
_cell.angle_gamma   90.00
#
_symmetry.space_group_name_H-M   'P 1'
#
loop_
_entity.id
_entity.type
_entity.pdbx_description
1 polymer ?
#
loop_
_entity_poly.entity_id
_entity_poly.type
_entity_poly.pdbx_seq_one_letter_code
_entity_poly.pdbx_strand_id
1 'polypeptide(L)'
;MPNMSPTKVPMPQQDPNVRNKNFEEVATGYTAEMAMEEATRCINCKNRPCMTGCPVNVPIPGFIEQVAAGNFEKAYEIITSENALPAICGRVCPQENQCEGKCIRGIKGESVSIGRLERFVADYHMAHGAKAELNIEKNGKRVAVVGSGPAGITCAGELAKKGYDVTIFEALHKAGGVLSYGIPEFRLPKSLAAKELELSLIHI
;
A
#
# COMPACT_ATOMS: atom_id res chain seq x y z
N MET A 1 -11.61 -18.42 -15.40
CA MET A 1 -12.43 -18.78 -14.19
C MET A 1 -11.63 -18.44 -12.96
N PRO A 2 -12.26 -18.02 -11.84
CA PRO A 2 -11.51 -17.79 -10.60
C PRO A 2 -10.79 -19.05 -10.10
N ASN A 3 -9.59 -18.86 -9.56
CA ASN A 3 -8.86 -19.94 -8.88
C ASN A 3 -9.56 -20.25 -7.53
N MET A 4 -10.08 -21.45 -7.39
CA MET A 4 -10.84 -21.87 -6.19
C MET A 4 -9.96 -22.52 -5.12
N SER A 5 -8.62 -22.43 -5.23
CA SER A 5 -7.71 -22.93 -4.17
C SER A 5 -8.15 -22.44 -2.78
N PRO A 6 -8.28 -23.33 -1.78
CA PRO A 6 -8.66 -22.94 -0.43
C PRO A 6 -7.57 -22.15 0.30
N THR A 7 -6.32 -22.26 -0.15
CA THR A 7 -5.15 -21.64 0.48
C THR A 7 -4.64 -20.45 -0.32
N LYS A 8 -4.05 -19.49 0.37
CA LYS A 8 -3.32 -18.35 -0.22
C LYS A 8 -2.04 -18.81 -0.91
N VAL A 9 -1.58 -18.06 -1.90
CA VAL A 9 -0.19 -18.20 -2.37
C VAL A 9 0.74 -17.84 -1.19
N PRO A 10 1.71 -18.71 -0.83
CA PRO A 10 2.60 -18.46 0.29
C PRO A 10 3.43 -17.18 0.09
N MET A 11 3.56 -16.37 1.13
CA MET A 11 4.48 -15.23 1.11
C MET A 11 5.91 -15.74 1.29
N PRO A 12 6.83 -15.50 0.36
CA PRO A 12 8.25 -15.80 0.55
C PRO A 12 8.83 -15.03 1.73
N GLN A 13 9.66 -15.69 2.51
CA GLN A 13 10.26 -15.14 3.72
C GLN A 13 11.72 -15.56 3.84
N GLN A 14 12.53 -14.75 4.53
CA GLN A 14 13.87 -15.17 4.94
C GLN A 14 13.81 -16.44 5.81
N ASP A 15 14.79 -17.33 5.61
CA ASP A 15 14.96 -18.51 6.48
C ASP A 15 15.07 -18.09 7.95
N PRO A 16 14.42 -18.81 8.90
CA PRO A 16 14.45 -18.47 10.32
C PRO A 16 15.85 -18.34 10.93
N ASN A 17 16.83 -19.16 10.45
CA ASN A 17 18.21 -19.12 10.92
C ASN A 17 19.03 -17.97 10.29
N VAL A 18 18.52 -17.33 9.25
CA VAL A 18 19.11 -16.16 8.61
C VAL A 18 18.50 -14.89 9.23
N ARG A 19 17.17 -14.80 9.27
CA ARG A 19 16.47 -13.59 9.75
C ARG A 19 16.71 -13.26 11.23
N ASN A 20 17.09 -14.25 12.05
CA ASN A 20 17.43 -14.01 13.46
C ASN A 20 18.82 -13.39 13.66
N LYS A 21 19.59 -13.15 12.59
CA LYS A 21 20.95 -12.57 12.59
C LYS A 21 21.03 -11.22 11.88
N ASN A 22 19.94 -10.70 11.37
CA ASN A 22 19.88 -9.42 10.67
C ASN A 22 18.60 -8.65 11.01
N PHE A 23 18.47 -7.41 10.53
CA PHE A 23 17.28 -6.58 10.64
C PHE A 23 16.62 -6.30 9.28
N GLU A 24 16.99 -7.04 8.24
CA GLU A 24 16.40 -6.90 6.92
C GLU A 24 14.93 -7.34 6.91
N GLU A 25 14.17 -6.88 5.93
CA GLU A 25 12.75 -7.19 5.81
C GLU A 25 12.52 -8.71 5.74
N VAL A 26 11.70 -9.24 6.65
CA VAL A 26 11.48 -10.68 6.78
C VAL A 26 10.72 -11.27 5.60
N ALA A 27 9.62 -10.64 5.21
CA ALA A 27 8.84 -11.06 4.05
C ALA A 27 9.45 -10.44 2.78
N THR A 28 9.76 -11.25 1.76
CA THR A 28 10.46 -10.78 0.56
C THR A 28 9.53 -10.31 -0.56
N GLY A 29 8.22 -10.47 -0.38
CA GLY A 29 7.22 -10.01 -1.36
C GLY A 29 6.86 -11.10 -2.40
N TYR A 30 5.80 -10.85 -3.15
CA TYR A 30 5.41 -11.70 -4.29
C TYR A 30 6.23 -11.36 -5.54
N THR A 31 6.46 -12.38 -6.39
CA THR A 31 6.80 -12.17 -7.79
C THR A 31 5.55 -11.78 -8.59
N ALA A 32 5.72 -11.35 -9.84
CA ALA A 32 4.59 -11.03 -10.72
C ALA A 32 3.65 -12.24 -10.92
N GLU A 33 4.23 -13.43 -11.13
CA GLU A 33 3.49 -14.68 -11.31
C GLU A 33 2.69 -15.03 -10.06
N MET A 34 3.31 -14.95 -8.88
CA MET A 34 2.65 -15.21 -7.60
C MET A 34 1.51 -14.22 -7.34
N ALA A 35 1.71 -12.94 -7.65
CA ALA A 35 0.69 -11.92 -7.49
C ALA A 35 -0.50 -12.15 -8.45
N MET A 36 -0.24 -12.45 -9.70
CA MET A 36 -1.28 -12.78 -10.68
C MET A 36 -2.04 -14.05 -10.27
N GLU A 37 -1.36 -15.10 -9.82
CA GLU A 37 -1.98 -16.32 -9.32
C GLU A 37 -2.90 -16.02 -8.12
N GLU A 38 -2.40 -15.32 -7.09
CA GLU A 38 -3.20 -14.95 -5.93
C GLU A 38 -4.38 -14.06 -6.30
N ALA A 39 -4.19 -13.12 -7.21
CA ALA A 39 -5.25 -12.23 -7.68
C ALA A 39 -6.42 -12.99 -8.34
N THR A 40 -6.15 -14.10 -9.06
CA THR A 40 -7.19 -14.94 -9.66
C THR A 40 -8.09 -15.64 -8.63
N ARG A 41 -7.71 -15.68 -7.34
CA ARG A 41 -8.57 -16.19 -6.26
C ARG A 41 -9.72 -15.24 -5.91
N CYS A 42 -9.66 -13.98 -6.33
CA CYS A 42 -10.75 -13.03 -6.13
C CYS A 42 -11.95 -13.38 -7.01
N ILE A 43 -13.12 -13.55 -6.39
CA ILE A 43 -14.38 -13.90 -7.08
C ILE A 43 -15.19 -12.65 -7.47
N ASN A 44 -14.65 -11.47 -7.33
CA ASN A 44 -15.28 -10.18 -7.64
C ASN A 44 -16.73 -10.07 -7.13
N CYS A 45 -16.90 -10.20 -5.81
CA CYS A 45 -18.21 -10.27 -5.13
C CYS A 45 -19.07 -9.04 -5.44
N LYS A 46 -20.37 -9.24 -5.72
CA LYS A 46 -21.32 -8.16 -5.99
C LYS A 46 -21.34 -7.10 -4.87
N ASN A 47 -21.35 -7.54 -3.61
CA ASN A 47 -21.45 -6.66 -2.44
C ASN A 47 -20.09 -6.13 -1.94
N ARG A 48 -18.97 -6.59 -2.50
CA ARG A 48 -17.60 -6.13 -2.22
C ARG A 48 -17.30 -5.90 -0.72
N PRO A 49 -17.54 -6.86 0.18
CA PRO A 49 -17.43 -6.63 1.63
C PRO A 49 -16.00 -6.28 2.08
N CYS A 50 -14.97 -6.66 1.33
CA CYS A 50 -13.59 -6.24 1.59
C CYS A 50 -13.41 -4.71 1.55
N MET A 51 -14.13 -3.99 0.70
CA MET A 51 -14.07 -2.52 0.66
C MET A 51 -14.59 -1.91 1.95
N THR A 52 -15.70 -2.41 2.49
CA THR A 52 -16.25 -1.91 3.77
C THR A 52 -15.34 -2.23 4.97
N GLY A 53 -14.41 -3.17 4.82
CA GLY A 53 -13.39 -3.48 5.81
C GLY A 53 -12.14 -2.60 5.69
N CYS A 54 -11.99 -1.86 4.60
CA CYS A 54 -10.88 -0.93 4.39
C CYS A 54 -11.24 0.46 4.95
N PRO A 55 -10.47 1.01 5.92
CA PRO A 55 -10.78 2.32 6.50
C PRO A 55 -10.81 3.48 5.50
N VAL A 56 -10.07 3.38 4.40
CA VAL A 56 -10.02 4.38 3.33
C VAL A 56 -10.79 3.96 2.07
N ASN A 57 -11.50 2.82 2.14
CA ASN A 57 -12.40 2.34 1.08
C ASN A 57 -11.74 2.12 -0.30
N VAL A 58 -10.51 1.60 -0.32
CA VAL A 58 -9.82 1.24 -1.58
C VAL A 58 -10.71 0.36 -2.46
N PRO A 59 -10.80 0.60 -3.79
CA PRO A 59 -11.57 -0.22 -4.73
C PRO A 59 -10.94 -1.60 -4.94
N ILE A 60 -10.92 -2.44 -3.88
CA ILE A 60 -10.15 -3.68 -3.79
C ILE A 60 -10.40 -4.65 -4.94
N PRO A 61 -11.65 -5.01 -5.32
CA PRO A 61 -11.85 -5.90 -6.45
C PRO A 61 -11.33 -5.33 -7.77
N GLY A 62 -11.38 -4.01 -7.93
CA GLY A 62 -10.91 -3.32 -9.13
C GLY A 62 -9.39 -3.43 -9.32
N PHE A 63 -8.60 -3.15 -8.27
CA PHE A 63 -7.16 -3.29 -8.41
C PHE A 63 -6.72 -4.75 -8.55
N ILE A 64 -7.38 -5.69 -7.83
CA ILE A 64 -7.07 -7.13 -7.94
C ILE A 64 -7.34 -7.65 -9.35
N GLU A 65 -8.42 -7.20 -10.00
CA GLU A 65 -8.71 -7.54 -11.39
C GLU A 65 -7.59 -7.10 -12.33
N GLN A 66 -7.03 -5.89 -12.13
CA GLN A 66 -5.90 -5.41 -12.90
C GLN A 66 -4.62 -6.21 -12.61
N VAL A 67 -4.38 -6.60 -11.38
CA VAL A 67 -3.25 -7.49 -11.04
C VAL A 67 -3.39 -8.84 -11.74
N ALA A 68 -4.58 -9.44 -11.73
CA ALA A 68 -4.83 -10.71 -12.42
C ALA A 68 -4.62 -10.62 -13.94
N ALA A 69 -4.83 -9.45 -14.52
CA ALA A 69 -4.60 -9.14 -15.94
C ALA A 69 -3.14 -8.74 -16.27
N GLY A 70 -2.26 -8.60 -15.26
CA GLY A 70 -0.88 -8.13 -15.44
C GLY A 70 -0.75 -6.61 -15.64
N ASN A 71 -1.82 -5.84 -15.41
CA ASN A 71 -1.85 -4.38 -15.57
C ASN A 71 -1.47 -3.68 -14.24
N PHE A 72 -0.22 -3.84 -13.79
CA PHE A 72 0.19 -3.44 -12.44
C PHE A 72 0.16 -1.92 -12.21
N GLU A 73 0.53 -1.11 -13.22
CA GLU A 73 0.43 0.35 -13.12
C GLU A 73 -1.04 0.80 -12.98
N LYS A 74 -1.94 0.16 -13.71
CA LYS A 74 -3.38 0.46 -13.57
C LYS A 74 -3.93 0.04 -12.21
N ALA A 75 -3.42 -1.05 -11.65
CA ALA A 75 -3.75 -1.46 -10.29
C ALA A 75 -3.25 -0.42 -9.26
N TYR A 76 -2.05 0.14 -9.47
CA TYR A 76 -1.50 1.21 -8.63
C TYR A 76 -2.35 2.49 -8.67
N GLU A 77 -2.77 2.94 -9.86
CA GLU A 77 -3.68 4.09 -10.02
C GLU A 77 -4.98 3.89 -9.22
N ILE A 78 -5.56 2.69 -9.27
CA ILE A 78 -6.80 2.37 -8.55
C ILE A 78 -6.56 2.41 -7.03
N ILE A 79 -5.45 1.88 -6.53
CA ILE A 79 -5.13 1.92 -5.10
C ILE A 79 -4.92 3.36 -4.66
N THR A 80 -4.14 4.13 -5.40
CA THR A 80 -3.74 5.50 -5.03
C THR A 80 -4.83 6.55 -5.22
N SER A 81 -5.97 6.18 -5.82
CA SER A 81 -7.17 7.02 -5.79
C SER A 81 -7.71 7.24 -4.37
N GLU A 82 -7.46 6.31 -3.44
CA GLU A 82 -7.97 6.34 -2.07
C GLU A 82 -6.88 6.19 -0.99
N ASN A 83 -5.75 5.58 -1.33
CA ASN A 83 -4.66 5.30 -0.39
C ASN A 83 -3.35 5.97 -0.84
N ALA A 84 -2.91 6.98 -0.11
CA ALA A 84 -1.69 7.73 -0.42
C ALA A 84 -0.38 6.97 -0.06
N LEU A 85 -0.44 5.89 0.73
CA LEU A 85 0.73 5.18 1.27
C LEU A 85 0.62 3.64 1.06
N PRO A 86 0.44 3.15 -0.19
CA PRO A 86 0.13 1.74 -0.44
C PRO A 86 1.27 0.79 -0.07
N ALA A 87 2.54 1.17 -0.26
CA ALA A 87 3.67 0.31 0.12
C ALA A 87 3.77 0.12 1.64
N ILE A 88 3.39 1.13 2.41
CA ILE A 88 3.31 1.07 3.87
C ILE A 88 2.08 0.26 4.29
N CYS A 89 0.90 0.58 3.77
CA CYS A 89 -0.35 -0.11 4.11
C CYS A 89 -0.28 -1.61 3.79
N GLY A 90 0.26 -2.00 2.64
CA GLY A 90 0.45 -3.40 2.26
C GLY A 90 1.36 -4.20 3.21
N ARG A 91 2.19 -3.51 4.04
CA ARG A 91 3.08 -4.12 5.02
C ARG A 91 2.57 -4.08 6.45
N VAL A 92 1.90 -2.99 6.86
CA VAL A 92 1.64 -2.74 8.30
C VAL A 92 0.18 -2.72 8.70
N CYS A 93 -0.77 -2.59 7.77
CA CYS A 93 -2.18 -2.73 8.10
C CYS A 93 -2.48 -4.10 8.70
N PRO A 94 -3.35 -4.20 9.73
CA PRO A 94 -3.85 -5.47 10.24
C PRO A 94 -4.97 -6.01 9.32
N GLN A 95 -4.62 -6.41 8.09
CA GLN A 95 -5.57 -6.79 7.04
C GLN A 95 -6.51 -7.90 7.46
N GLU A 96 -6.03 -8.84 8.30
CA GLU A 96 -6.80 -9.95 8.88
C GLU A 96 -8.01 -9.48 9.70
N ASN A 97 -7.95 -8.29 10.27
CA ASN A 97 -9.04 -7.65 11.02
C ASN A 97 -9.82 -6.61 10.20
N GLN A 98 -9.34 -6.28 9.01
CA GLN A 98 -9.88 -5.26 8.12
C GLN A 98 -10.42 -5.88 6.83
N CYS A 99 -9.79 -5.54 5.68
CA CYS A 99 -10.25 -5.97 4.35
C CYS A 99 -10.25 -7.49 4.17
N GLU A 100 -9.18 -8.19 4.58
CA GLU A 100 -9.09 -9.65 4.48
C GLU A 100 -10.08 -10.34 5.43
N GLY A 101 -10.28 -9.79 6.64
CA GLY A 101 -11.27 -10.29 7.60
C GLY A 101 -12.72 -10.24 7.10
N LYS A 102 -13.01 -9.42 6.09
CA LYS A 102 -14.34 -9.33 5.44
C LYS A 102 -14.41 -10.12 4.12
N CYS A 103 -13.31 -10.73 3.68
CA CYS A 103 -13.27 -11.46 2.43
C CYS A 103 -14.14 -12.72 2.48
N ILE A 104 -15.07 -12.87 1.53
CA ILE A 104 -15.96 -14.06 1.45
C ILE A 104 -15.18 -15.36 1.28
N ARG A 105 -14.01 -15.32 0.63
CA ARG A 105 -13.14 -16.50 0.51
C ARG A 105 -12.71 -17.06 1.88
N GLY A 106 -12.61 -16.20 2.89
CA GLY A 106 -12.28 -16.59 4.27
C GLY A 106 -13.33 -17.44 4.98
N ILE A 107 -14.55 -17.58 4.43
CA ILE A 107 -15.61 -18.40 5.05
C ILE A 107 -15.34 -19.91 4.89
N LYS A 108 -14.76 -20.32 3.74
CA LYS A 108 -14.52 -21.74 3.40
C LYS A 108 -13.05 -22.06 3.12
N GLY A 109 -12.14 -21.20 3.54
CA GLY A 109 -10.70 -21.33 3.31
C GLY A 109 -10.01 -20.06 3.78
N GLU A 110 -8.89 -19.72 3.15
CA GLU A 110 -8.19 -18.48 3.42
C GLU A 110 -8.72 -17.33 2.54
N SER A 111 -8.83 -16.14 3.12
CA SER A 111 -9.13 -14.88 2.38
C SER A 111 -8.13 -14.67 1.24
N VAL A 112 -8.47 -13.85 0.27
CA VAL A 112 -7.48 -13.34 -0.71
C VAL A 112 -6.45 -12.50 0.04
N SER A 113 -5.18 -12.62 -0.30
CA SER A 113 -4.06 -11.86 0.30
C SER A 113 -4.04 -10.40 -0.18
N ILE A 114 -5.05 -9.64 0.21
CA ILE A 114 -5.28 -8.27 -0.28
C ILE A 114 -4.06 -7.38 0.01
N GLY A 115 -3.57 -7.40 1.25
CA GLY A 115 -2.42 -6.59 1.64
C GLY A 115 -1.12 -6.99 0.92
N ARG A 116 -0.92 -8.29 0.65
CA ARG A 116 0.26 -8.75 -0.12
C ARG A 116 0.20 -8.31 -1.57
N LEU A 117 -1.00 -8.28 -2.17
CA LEU A 117 -1.22 -7.77 -3.52
C LEU A 117 -1.02 -6.24 -3.58
N GLU A 118 -1.54 -5.51 -2.60
CA GLU A 118 -1.32 -4.07 -2.46
C GLU A 118 0.17 -3.74 -2.33
N ARG A 119 0.90 -4.47 -1.47
CA ARG A 119 2.35 -4.38 -1.35
C ARG A 119 3.06 -4.62 -2.68
N PHE A 120 2.72 -5.71 -3.37
CA PHE A 120 3.33 -6.06 -4.65
C PHE A 120 3.15 -4.93 -5.68
N VAL A 121 1.94 -4.40 -5.81
CA VAL A 121 1.63 -3.32 -6.75
C VAL A 121 2.45 -2.06 -6.43
N ALA A 122 2.54 -1.69 -5.16
CA ALA A 122 3.31 -0.53 -4.74
C ALA A 122 4.82 -0.71 -4.97
N ASP A 123 5.36 -1.89 -4.63
CA ASP A 123 6.78 -2.22 -4.86
C ASP A 123 7.11 -2.24 -6.36
N TYR A 124 6.20 -2.76 -7.19
CA TYR A 124 6.34 -2.77 -8.64
C TYR A 124 6.41 -1.34 -9.19
N HIS A 125 5.47 -0.48 -8.78
CA HIS A 125 5.47 0.93 -9.20
C HIS A 125 6.74 1.66 -8.77
N MET A 126 7.22 1.46 -7.54
CA MET A 126 8.47 2.06 -7.06
C MET A 126 9.70 1.64 -7.88
N ALA A 127 9.66 0.44 -8.49
CA ALA A 127 10.77 -0.09 -9.29
C ALA A 127 10.68 0.28 -10.77
N HIS A 128 9.48 0.43 -11.33
CA HIS A 128 9.24 0.52 -12.77
C HIS A 128 8.38 1.71 -13.20
N GLY A 129 7.64 2.31 -12.26
CA GLY A 129 6.70 3.39 -12.56
C GLY A 129 7.40 4.68 -12.99
N ALA A 130 6.77 5.40 -13.90
CA ALA A 130 7.21 6.74 -14.25
C ALA A 130 6.88 7.72 -13.11
N LYS A 131 7.79 8.67 -12.85
CA LYS A 131 7.46 9.78 -11.94
C LYS A 131 6.32 10.58 -12.56
N ALA A 132 5.19 10.63 -11.87
CA ALA A 132 4.06 11.44 -12.32
C ALA A 132 4.40 12.92 -12.18
N GLU A 133 4.51 13.62 -13.30
CA GLU A 133 4.49 15.08 -13.29
C GLU A 133 3.03 15.53 -13.18
N LEU A 134 2.61 15.87 -11.96
CA LEU A 134 1.29 16.45 -11.73
C LEU A 134 1.34 17.95 -12.03
N ASN A 135 0.80 18.34 -13.16
CA ASN A 135 0.62 19.76 -13.48
C ASN A 135 -0.63 20.30 -12.75
N ILE A 136 -0.43 20.71 -11.48
CA ILE A 136 -1.50 21.14 -10.60
C ILE A 136 -1.61 22.66 -10.63
N GLU A 137 -2.76 23.19 -11.03
CA GLU A 137 -3.04 24.62 -10.94
C GLU A 137 -3.15 25.05 -9.47
N LYS A 138 -2.33 26.03 -9.08
CA LYS A 138 -2.30 26.53 -7.70
C LYS A 138 -3.52 27.43 -7.45
N ASN A 139 -4.20 27.21 -6.32
CA ASN A 139 -5.36 28.00 -5.90
C ASN A 139 -5.01 29.26 -5.08
N GLY A 140 -3.72 29.55 -4.87
CA GLY A 140 -3.22 30.72 -4.16
C GLY A 140 -3.37 30.68 -2.63
N LYS A 141 -3.86 29.56 -2.06
CA LYS A 141 -4.04 29.41 -0.60
C LYS A 141 -2.91 28.58 0.00
N ARG A 142 -2.43 29.00 1.18
CA ARG A 142 -1.38 28.32 1.95
C ARG A 142 -1.97 27.56 3.12
N VAL A 143 -1.44 26.37 3.37
CA VAL A 143 -1.83 25.49 4.49
C VAL A 143 -0.60 25.01 5.23
N ALA A 144 -0.63 25.09 6.56
CA ALA A 144 0.37 24.51 7.43
C ALA A 144 -0.14 23.17 7.99
N VAL A 145 0.65 22.12 7.84
CA VAL A 145 0.39 20.80 8.45
C VAL A 145 1.43 20.58 9.54
N VAL A 146 0.99 20.29 10.76
CA VAL A 146 1.88 20.08 11.90
C VAL A 146 2.05 18.58 12.13
N GLY A 147 3.28 18.11 11.97
CA GLY A 147 3.69 16.71 12.07
C GLY A 147 3.71 16.01 10.71
N SER A 148 4.76 15.23 10.47
CA SER A 148 5.01 14.46 9.24
C SER A 148 4.76 12.95 9.41
N GLY A 149 3.95 12.55 10.40
CA GLY A 149 3.49 11.18 10.52
C GLY A 149 2.52 10.81 9.38
N PRO A 150 2.06 9.55 9.29
CA PRO A 150 1.23 9.08 8.17
C PRO A 150 0.00 9.96 7.93
N ALA A 151 -0.67 10.44 8.98
CA ALA A 151 -1.83 11.32 8.85
C ALA A 151 -1.47 12.68 8.25
N GLY A 152 -0.38 13.32 8.73
CA GLY A 152 0.08 14.61 8.24
C GLY A 152 0.51 14.54 6.77
N ILE A 153 1.25 13.50 6.39
CA ILE A 153 1.71 13.29 5.02
C ILE A 153 0.53 13.08 4.07
N THR A 154 -0.41 12.21 4.45
CA THR A 154 -1.63 11.96 3.64
C THR A 154 -2.43 13.26 3.47
N CYS A 155 -2.65 14.01 4.56
CA CYS A 155 -3.36 15.29 4.51
C CYS A 155 -2.64 16.30 3.60
N ALA A 156 -1.33 16.43 3.74
CA ALA A 156 -0.53 17.34 2.94
C ALA A 156 -0.56 16.98 1.45
N GLY A 157 -0.39 15.70 1.11
CA GLY A 157 -0.46 15.21 -0.26
C GLY A 157 -1.82 15.46 -0.92
N GLU A 158 -2.91 15.19 -0.21
CA GLU A 158 -4.27 15.45 -0.71
C GLU A 158 -4.57 16.96 -0.90
N LEU A 159 -4.05 17.80 -0.02
CA LEU A 159 -4.17 19.25 -0.18
C LEU A 159 -3.34 19.75 -1.36
N ALA A 160 -2.12 19.25 -1.53
CA ALA A 160 -1.26 19.61 -2.65
C ALA A 160 -1.89 19.24 -4.00
N LYS A 161 -2.49 18.05 -4.13
CA LYS A 161 -3.25 17.63 -5.31
C LYS A 161 -4.43 18.57 -5.63
N LYS A 162 -4.97 19.28 -4.63
CA LYS A 162 -6.04 20.29 -4.78
C LYS A 162 -5.52 21.69 -5.03
N GLY A 163 -4.23 21.87 -5.29
CA GLY A 163 -3.61 23.13 -5.64
C GLY A 163 -3.24 24.02 -4.46
N TYR A 164 -3.35 23.57 -3.23
CA TYR A 164 -2.88 24.31 -2.07
C TYR A 164 -1.35 24.36 -2.03
N ASP A 165 -0.80 25.44 -1.52
CA ASP A 165 0.61 25.58 -1.18
C ASP A 165 0.81 25.09 0.26
N VAL A 166 1.34 23.87 0.40
CA VAL A 166 1.38 23.17 1.70
C VAL A 166 2.79 23.20 2.27
N THR A 167 2.90 23.52 3.56
CA THR A 167 4.14 23.42 4.33
C THR A 167 3.94 22.47 5.50
N ILE A 168 4.80 21.45 5.61
CA ILE A 168 4.81 20.53 6.75
C ILE A 168 5.85 21.00 7.77
N PHE A 169 5.43 21.11 9.03
CA PHE A 169 6.30 21.41 10.17
C PHE A 169 6.54 20.12 10.97
N GLU A 170 7.79 19.67 11.04
CA GLU A 170 8.21 18.47 11.76
C GLU A 170 9.20 18.85 12.87
N ALA A 171 8.96 18.35 14.08
CA ALA A 171 9.81 18.62 15.23
C ALA A 171 11.05 17.70 15.29
N LEU A 172 10.96 16.52 14.68
CA LEU A 172 12.05 15.54 14.64
C LEU A 172 12.94 15.75 13.41
N HIS A 173 14.16 15.24 13.45
CA HIS A 173 15.15 15.44 12.38
C HIS A 173 14.87 14.65 11.08
N LYS A 174 13.91 13.71 11.11
CA LYS A 174 13.45 12.95 9.94
C LYS A 174 11.93 12.97 9.87
N ALA A 175 11.40 13.15 8.67
CA ALA A 175 9.98 12.99 8.41
C ALA A 175 9.53 11.52 8.57
N GLY A 176 8.22 11.32 8.80
CA GLY A 176 7.60 10.01 8.85
C GLY A 176 7.03 9.60 10.21
N GLY A 177 7.38 10.28 11.29
CA GLY A 177 6.85 9.96 12.62
C GLY A 177 7.05 8.49 12.98
N VAL A 178 5.97 7.78 13.33
CA VAL A 178 6.00 6.36 13.70
C VAL A 178 6.59 5.46 12.61
N LEU A 179 6.48 5.83 11.34
CA LEU A 179 7.04 5.06 10.22
C LEU A 179 8.58 5.04 10.29
N SER A 180 9.17 6.15 10.66
CA SER A 180 10.63 6.31 10.77
C SER A 180 11.18 5.88 12.13
N TYR A 181 10.44 6.12 13.22
CA TYR A 181 10.95 5.98 14.60
C TYR A 181 10.33 4.81 15.37
N GLY A 182 9.16 4.30 14.98
CA GLY A 182 8.41 3.33 15.80
C GLY A 182 8.40 1.92 15.20
N ILE A 183 8.15 1.78 13.89
CA ILE A 183 8.03 0.46 13.27
C ILE A 183 9.42 -0.15 13.05
N PRO A 184 9.67 -1.42 13.44
CA PRO A 184 10.96 -2.07 13.26
C PRO A 184 11.38 -2.19 11.78
N GLU A 185 12.70 -2.11 11.52
CA GLU A 185 13.29 -2.21 10.19
C GLU A 185 12.87 -3.48 9.44
N PHE A 186 12.88 -4.62 10.12
CA PHE A 186 12.52 -5.93 9.56
C PHE A 186 11.03 -6.04 9.16
N ARG A 187 10.17 -5.10 9.57
CA ARG A 187 8.75 -5.01 9.19
C ARG A 187 8.52 -3.93 8.15
N LEU A 188 9.17 -2.79 8.29
CA LEU A 188 9.07 -1.64 7.40
C LEU A 188 10.46 -1.03 7.21
N PRO A 189 11.17 -1.38 6.13
CA PRO A 189 12.47 -0.80 5.82
C PRO A 189 12.40 0.73 5.72
N LYS A 190 13.34 1.42 6.39
CA LYS A 190 13.33 2.89 6.45
C LYS A 190 13.60 3.51 5.09
N SER A 191 14.39 2.84 4.26
CA SER A 191 14.64 3.26 2.87
C SER A 191 13.35 3.23 2.03
N LEU A 192 12.50 2.22 2.23
CA LEU A 192 11.20 2.13 1.57
C LEU A 192 10.24 3.21 2.08
N ALA A 193 10.17 3.38 3.41
CA ALA A 193 9.36 4.43 4.01
C ALA A 193 9.77 5.81 3.47
N ALA A 194 11.07 6.10 3.35
CA ALA A 194 11.57 7.35 2.79
C ALA A 194 11.14 7.55 1.32
N LYS A 195 11.23 6.51 0.48
CA LYS A 195 10.78 6.58 -0.91
C LYS A 195 9.27 6.86 -1.03
N GLU A 196 8.47 6.18 -0.22
CA GLU A 196 7.01 6.40 -0.20
C GLU A 196 6.68 7.83 0.23
N LEU A 197 7.41 8.36 1.22
CA LEU A 197 7.27 9.73 1.64
C LEU A 197 7.66 10.72 0.53
N GLU A 198 8.75 10.47 -0.20
CA GLU A 198 9.15 11.29 -1.36
C GLU A 198 8.05 11.33 -2.42
N LEU A 199 7.44 10.18 -2.76
CA LEU A 199 6.34 10.10 -3.72
C LEU A 199 5.12 10.90 -3.24
N SER A 200 4.81 10.84 -1.94
CA SER A 200 3.70 11.58 -1.34
C SER A 200 3.98 13.09 -1.20
N LEU A 201 5.25 13.48 -1.06
CA LEU A 201 5.69 14.86 -0.81
C LEU A 201 6.18 15.59 -2.06
N ILE A 202 6.10 15.00 -3.24
CA ILE A 202 6.69 15.56 -4.48
C ILE A 202 6.21 16.98 -4.82
N HIS A 203 5.12 17.45 -4.20
CA HIS A 203 4.52 18.77 -4.41
C HIS A 203 4.48 19.66 -3.16
N ILE A 204 5.18 19.28 -2.10
CA ILE A 204 5.14 19.93 -0.78
C ILE A 204 6.48 20.57 -0.44
#